data_30b07889bf52cac161196456824d0035
#
_entry.id   30b07889bf52cac161196456824d0035
#
_cell.length_a   1.000
_cell.length_b   1.000
_cell.length_c   1.000
_cell.angle_alpha   90.00
_cell.angle_beta   90.00
_cell.angle_gamma   90.00
#
_symmetry.space_group_name_H-M   'P 1'
#
loop_
_entity.id
_entity.type
_entity.pdbx_description
1 polymer ?
#
loop_
_entity_poly.entity_id
_entity_poly.type
_entity_poly.pdbx_seq_one_letter_code
_entity_poly.pdbx_strand_id
1 'polypeptide(L)'
;MNITPTNINTYSPNEILNNFANIFEKSRSINDLVSIKNGLNLSVDVDLQRFNDEQKSTFHYFLANGWSYVLQLKYLNSYEVPISSKEFEKQVYHLRCALQLIGKREDINVCQILTNLGCAFDHIGRFSEAQDYFNKALLINPNFGMALGNKGFGLYRYAREVFDGVHQFIFLQYARKHLLEACDKKMF
;
A
#
# COMPACT_ATOMS: atom_id res chain seq x y z
N MET A 1 -17.67 19.34 0.41
CA MET A 1 -17.55 19.58 1.87
C MET A 1 -16.18 20.16 2.14
N ASN A 2 -16.09 21.20 2.98
CA ASN A 2 -14.81 21.82 3.32
C ASN A 2 -14.46 21.41 4.76
N ILE A 3 -13.81 20.25 4.92
CA ILE A 3 -13.38 19.73 6.22
C ILE A 3 -12.07 20.42 6.61
N THR A 4 -12.03 20.97 7.80
CA THR A 4 -10.90 21.71 8.37
C THR A 4 -10.54 21.12 9.76
N PRO A 5 -9.34 21.42 10.31
CA PRO A 5 -8.97 20.96 11.65
C PRO A 5 -10.01 21.34 12.73
N THR A 6 -10.65 22.48 12.58
CA THR A 6 -11.61 23.00 13.57
C THR A 6 -12.98 22.32 13.53
N ASN A 7 -13.37 21.73 12.39
CA ASN A 7 -14.69 21.12 12.23
C ASN A 7 -14.68 19.62 11.93
N ILE A 8 -13.51 18.99 11.78
CA ILE A 8 -13.40 17.59 11.34
C ILE A 8 -14.21 16.63 12.24
N ASN A 9 -14.20 16.86 13.54
CA ASN A 9 -14.88 15.99 14.50
C ASN A 9 -16.40 16.29 14.63
N THR A 10 -16.96 17.23 13.85
CA THR A 10 -18.41 17.40 13.74
C THR A 10 -19.04 16.45 12.72
N TYR A 11 -18.24 15.90 11.81
CA TYR A 11 -18.68 14.93 10.81
C TYR A 11 -18.70 13.51 11.37
N SER A 12 -19.52 12.64 10.79
CA SER A 12 -19.54 11.22 11.14
C SER A 12 -18.22 10.55 10.70
N PRO A 13 -17.81 9.41 11.32
CA PRO A 13 -16.63 8.66 10.90
C PRO A 13 -16.62 8.32 9.41
N ASN A 14 -17.75 7.92 8.83
CA ASN A 14 -17.85 7.58 7.41
C ASN A 14 -17.65 8.80 6.50
N GLU A 15 -18.17 9.97 6.87
CA GLU A 15 -17.94 11.21 6.12
C GLU A 15 -16.46 11.61 6.16
N ILE A 16 -15.80 11.44 7.31
CA ILE A 16 -14.36 11.66 7.45
C ILE A 16 -13.59 10.70 6.53
N LEU A 17 -13.89 9.40 6.57
CA LEU A 17 -13.24 8.40 5.72
C LEU A 17 -13.42 8.71 4.23
N ASN A 18 -14.63 9.04 3.80
CA ASN A 18 -14.91 9.41 2.41
C ASN A 18 -14.13 10.67 1.98
N ASN A 19 -13.95 11.62 2.90
CA ASN A 19 -13.15 12.82 2.62
C ASN A 19 -11.68 12.46 2.39
N PHE A 20 -11.07 11.63 3.25
CA PHE A 20 -9.69 11.19 3.09
C PHE A 20 -9.49 10.37 1.81
N ALA A 21 -10.41 9.45 1.49
CA ALA A 21 -10.39 8.72 0.24
C ALA A 21 -10.35 9.68 -0.97
N ASN A 22 -11.28 10.64 -1.00
CA ASN A 22 -11.35 11.63 -2.09
C ASN A 22 -10.10 12.51 -2.20
N ILE A 23 -9.54 12.96 -1.06
CA ILE A 23 -8.30 13.76 -1.05
C ILE A 23 -7.17 12.95 -1.68
N PHE A 24 -6.95 11.72 -1.23
CA PHE A 24 -5.80 10.94 -1.69
C PHE A 24 -5.97 10.44 -3.12
N GLU A 25 -7.14 9.96 -3.54
CA GLU A 25 -7.39 9.53 -4.91
C GLU A 25 -7.27 10.69 -5.91
N LYS A 26 -7.91 11.83 -5.63
CA LYS A 26 -7.84 13.00 -6.50
C LYS A 26 -6.41 13.53 -6.59
N SER A 27 -5.73 13.66 -5.45
CA SER A 27 -4.36 14.20 -5.42
C SER A 27 -3.36 13.25 -6.10
N ARG A 28 -3.57 11.94 -6.00
CA ARG A 28 -2.79 10.94 -6.74
C ARG A 28 -2.95 11.11 -8.24
N SER A 29 -4.18 11.29 -8.74
CA SER A 29 -4.46 11.37 -10.17
C SER A 29 -3.80 12.57 -10.86
N ILE A 30 -3.52 13.65 -10.10
CA ILE A 30 -2.90 14.89 -10.60
C ILE A 30 -1.50 15.15 -10.01
N ASN A 31 -0.93 14.18 -9.29
CA ASN A 31 0.38 14.30 -8.62
C ASN A 31 0.48 15.51 -7.65
N ASP A 32 -0.60 15.85 -6.96
CA ASP A 32 -0.65 17.00 -6.04
C ASP A 32 -0.11 16.64 -4.65
N LEU A 33 1.21 16.78 -4.48
CA LEU A 33 1.90 16.53 -3.22
C LEU A 33 1.43 17.45 -2.08
N VAL A 34 1.00 18.68 -2.40
CA VAL A 34 0.56 19.64 -1.38
C VAL A 34 -0.74 19.17 -0.75
N SER A 35 -1.73 18.82 -1.57
CA SER A 35 -3.01 18.30 -1.08
C SER A 35 -2.86 16.98 -0.31
N ILE A 36 -1.96 16.08 -0.75
CA ILE A 36 -1.64 14.84 -0.01
C ILE A 36 -1.09 15.18 1.39
N LYS A 37 -0.10 16.07 1.47
CA LYS A 37 0.48 16.49 2.77
C LYS A 37 -0.54 17.18 3.65
N ASN A 38 -1.39 18.02 3.10
CA ASN A 38 -2.46 18.68 3.84
C ASN A 38 -3.45 17.66 4.40
N GLY A 39 -3.84 16.65 3.63
CA GLY A 39 -4.66 15.55 4.11
C GLY A 39 -3.98 14.77 5.25
N LEU A 40 -2.71 14.43 5.11
CA LEU A 40 -1.94 13.76 6.17
C LEU A 40 -1.83 14.61 7.44
N ASN A 41 -1.65 15.93 7.33
CA ASN A 41 -1.65 16.83 8.49
C ASN A 41 -3.02 16.89 9.16
N LEU A 42 -4.10 16.98 8.36
CA LEU A 42 -5.46 17.00 8.87
C LEU A 42 -5.81 15.73 9.67
N SER A 43 -5.17 14.60 9.36
CA SER A 43 -5.42 13.34 10.07
C SER A 43 -5.07 13.35 11.54
N VAL A 44 -4.20 14.27 11.98
CA VAL A 44 -3.77 14.40 13.37
C VAL A 44 -4.92 14.90 14.25
N ASP A 45 -5.85 15.66 13.69
CA ASP A 45 -6.98 16.26 14.41
C ASP A 45 -8.20 15.33 14.47
N VAL A 46 -8.13 14.13 13.88
CA VAL A 46 -9.23 13.16 13.90
C VAL A 46 -9.33 12.45 15.25
N ASP A 47 -10.48 12.56 15.90
CA ASP A 47 -10.79 11.81 17.11
C ASP A 47 -11.17 10.35 16.77
N LEU A 48 -10.19 9.46 16.85
CA LEU A 48 -10.37 8.04 16.55
C LEU A 48 -11.18 7.27 17.60
N GLN A 49 -11.47 7.85 18.77
CA GLN A 49 -12.32 7.19 19.78
C GLN A 49 -13.76 7.00 19.27
N ARG A 50 -14.17 7.82 18.32
CA ARG A 50 -15.50 7.78 17.69
C ARG A 50 -15.63 6.69 16.61
N PHE A 51 -14.53 6.05 16.23
CA PHE A 51 -14.47 5.06 15.16
C PHE A 51 -14.51 3.63 15.75
N ASN A 52 -15.22 2.72 15.10
CA ASN A 52 -15.06 1.29 15.36
C ASN A 52 -13.74 0.77 14.75
N ASP A 53 -13.37 -0.48 15.06
CA ASP A 53 -12.07 -1.02 14.64
C ASP A 53 -11.95 -1.16 13.12
N GLU A 54 -13.02 -1.47 12.40
CA GLU A 54 -13.04 -1.51 10.94
C GLU A 54 -12.81 -0.13 10.34
N GLN A 55 -13.46 0.89 10.87
CA GLN A 55 -13.29 2.29 10.45
C GLN A 55 -11.87 2.79 10.75
N LYS A 56 -11.31 2.45 11.93
CA LYS A 56 -9.91 2.75 12.27
C LYS A 56 -8.94 2.06 11.30
N SER A 57 -9.19 0.77 10.99
CA SER A 57 -8.39 0.04 10.01
C SER A 57 -8.40 0.74 8.64
N THR A 58 -9.58 1.11 8.15
CA THR A 58 -9.75 1.84 6.89
C THR A 58 -9.04 3.20 6.92
N PHE A 59 -9.15 3.93 8.03
CA PHE A 59 -8.45 5.21 8.22
C PHE A 59 -6.92 5.04 8.12
N HIS A 60 -6.36 4.07 8.84
CA HIS A 60 -4.94 3.76 8.76
C HIS A 60 -4.52 3.32 7.35
N TYR A 61 -5.36 2.55 6.64
CA TYR A 61 -5.10 2.17 5.26
C TYR A 61 -5.00 3.39 4.33
N PHE A 62 -5.90 4.36 4.47
CA PHE A 62 -5.83 5.62 3.70
C PHE A 62 -4.58 6.43 4.02
N LEU A 63 -4.19 6.55 5.29
CA LEU A 63 -2.95 7.24 5.66
C LEU A 63 -1.71 6.55 5.09
N ALA A 64 -1.68 5.22 5.09
CA ALA A 64 -0.59 4.46 4.47
C ALA A 64 -0.49 4.75 2.97
N ASN A 65 -1.62 4.82 2.27
CA ASN A 65 -1.65 5.19 0.85
C ASN A 65 -1.17 6.63 0.64
N GLY A 66 -1.59 7.57 1.49
CA GLY A 66 -1.09 8.94 1.47
C GLY A 66 0.45 9.01 1.60
N TRP A 67 1.03 8.29 2.57
CA TRP A 67 2.49 8.22 2.75
C TRP A 67 3.19 7.52 1.58
N SER A 68 2.57 6.48 1.00
CA SER A 68 3.07 5.84 -0.23
C SER A 68 3.18 6.83 -1.39
N TYR A 69 2.17 7.68 -1.58
CA TYR A 69 2.19 8.70 -2.63
C TYR A 69 3.24 9.79 -2.39
N VAL A 70 3.40 10.24 -1.14
CA VAL A 70 4.50 11.16 -0.77
C VAL A 70 5.85 10.56 -1.14
N LEU A 71 6.04 9.29 -0.79
CA LEU A 71 7.26 8.54 -1.07
C LEU A 71 7.51 8.41 -2.57
N GLN A 72 6.50 8.00 -3.35
CA GLN A 72 6.61 7.88 -4.80
C GLN A 72 6.96 9.22 -5.46
N LEU A 73 6.31 10.31 -5.08
CA LEU A 73 6.56 11.63 -5.66
C LEU A 73 7.92 12.21 -5.23
N LYS A 74 8.37 11.92 -4.01
CA LYS A 74 9.67 12.35 -3.50
C LYS A 74 10.84 11.66 -4.20
N TYR A 75 10.67 10.38 -4.54
CA TYR A 75 11.70 9.54 -5.14
C TYR A 75 11.39 9.15 -6.59
N LEU A 76 10.55 9.93 -7.29
CA LEU A 76 10.10 9.64 -8.66
C LEU A 76 11.25 9.41 -9.64
N ASN A 77 12.38 10.09 -9.42
CA ASN A 77 13.58 10.01 -10.27
C ASN A 77 14.73 9.24 -9.59
N SER A 78 14.47 8.57 -8.46
CA SER A 78 15.47 7.81 -7.73
C SER A 78 15.20 6.32 -7.91
N TYR A 79 16.25 5.55 -8.20
CA TYR A 79 16.15 4.10 -8.37
C TYR A 79 15.90 3.38 -7.04
N GLU A 80 16.19 4.02 -5.91
CA GLU A 80 16.06 3.42 -4.59
C GLU A 80 15.44 4.40 -3.59
N VAL A 81 14.49 3.89 -2.82
CA VAL A 81 13.98 4.57 -1.63
C VAL A 81 14.92 4.25 -0.47
N PRO A 82 15.43 5.26 0.27
CA PRO A 82 16.25 4.98 1.43
C PRO A 82 15.48 4.19 2.49
N ILE A 83 16.09 3.12 3.02
CA ILE A 83 15.51 2.27 4.08
C ILE A 83 15.14 3.10 5.32
N SER A 84 15.88 4.17 5.59
CA SER A 84 15.67 5.08 6.72
C SER A 84 14.71 6.24 6.40
N SER A 85 13.91 6.14 5.33
CA SER A 85 12.96 7.21 5.00
C SER A 85 11.81 7.22 6.01
N LYS A 86 11.54 8.41 6.59
CA LYS A 86 10.43 8.60 7.52
C LYS A 86 9.07 8.30 6.88
N GLU A 87 8.95 8.54 5.60
CA GLU A 87 7.75 8.27 4.82
C GLU A 87 7.49 6.76 4.71
N PHE A 88 8.53 5.97 4.47
CA PHE A 88 8.44 4.51 4.48
C PHE A 88 8.06 3.98 5.86
N GLU A 89 8.71 4.45 6.93
CA GLU A 89 8.38 4.05 8.30
C GLU A 89 6.91 4.32 8.64
N LYS A 90 6.40 5.51 8.27
CA LYS A 90 4.99 5.88 8.48
C LYS A 90 4.05 5.03 7.63
N GLN A 91 4.38 4.77 6.38
CA GLN A 91 3.58 3.88 5.52
C GLN A 91 3.44 2.49 6.15
N VAL A 92 4.56 1.87 6.55
CA VAL A 92 4.57 0.53 7.15
C VAL A 92 3.86 0.53 8.51
N TYR A 93 4.07 1.55 9.34
CA TYR A 93 3.36 1.71 10.61
C TYR A 93 1.85 1.67 10.41
N HIS A 94 1.32 2.51 9.52
CA HIS A 94 -0.11 2.59 9.28
C HIS A 94 -0.68 1.29 8.67
N LEU A 95 0.04 0.62 7.75
CA LEU A 95 -0.38 -0.68 7.23
C LEU A 95 -0.46 -1.75 8.32
N ARG A 96 0.51 -1.77 9.25
CA ARG A 96 0.50 -2.70 10.39
C ARG A 96 -0.65 -2.42 11.36
N CYS A 97 -0.91 -1.14 11.65
CA CYS A 97 -2.08 -0.75 12.45
C CYS A 97 -3.39 -1.20 11.79
N ALA A 98 -3.54 -0.97 10.48
CA ALA A 98 -4.70 -1.42 9.74
C ALA A 98 -4.88 -2.94 9.81
N LEU A 99 -3.81 -3.70 9.61
CA LEU A 99 -3.83 -5.17 9.69
C LEU A 99 -4.19 -5.69 11.09
N GLN A 100 -3.67 -5.05 12.14
CA GLN A 100 -3.97 -5.40 13.53
C GLN A 100 -5.43 -5.15 13.89
N LEU A 101 -5.98 -4.00 13.48
CA LEU A 101 -7.35 -3.59 13.77
C LEU A 101 -8.40 -4.42 13.01
N ILE A 102 -8.10 -4.84 11.78
CA ILE A 102 -9.01 -5.68 11.00
C ILE A 102 -9.09 -7.11 11.55
N GLY A 103 -8.13 -7.52 12.38
CA GLY A 103 -8.12 -8.79 13.09
C GLY A 103 -7.87 -10.00 12.16
N LYS A 104 -8.50 -11.14 12.49
CA LYS A 104 -8.32 -12.42 11.78
C LYS A 104 -9.27 -12.58 10.58
N ARG A 105 -9.67 -11.49 9.95
CA ARG A 105 -10.51 -11.56 8.73
C ARG A 105 -9.68 -12.10 7.56
N GLU A 106 -10.33 -12.87 6.70
CA GLU A 106 -9.74 -13.41 5.48
C GLU A 106 -10.54 -12.87 4.28
N ASP A 107 -10.48 -11.57 4.07
CA ASP A 107 -11.21 -10.87 3.02
C ASP A 107 -10.29 -10.06 2.09
N ILE A 108 -10.90 -9.42 1.10
CA ILE A 108 -10.22 -8.61 0.10
C ILE A 108 -9.42 -7.45 0.71
N ASN A 109 -9.89 -6.87 1.83
CA ASN A 109 -9.24 -5.75 2.48
C ASN A 109 -7.92 -6.19 3.11
N VAL A 110 -7.89 -7.37 3.74
CA VAL A 110 -6.66 -7.97 4.27
C VAL A 110 -5.67 -8.25 3.14
N CYS A 111 -6.15 -8.81 2.00
CA CYS A 111 -5.31 -9.04 0.82
C CYS A 111 -4.68 -7.73 0.30
N GLN A 112 -5.46 -6.62 0.27
CA GLN A 112 -4.95 -5.31 -0.15
C GLN A 112 -3.88 -4.78 0.81
N ILE A 113 -4.12 -4.85 2.14
CA ILE A 113 -3.16 -4.39 3.15
C ILE A 113 -1.85 -5.19 3.06
N LEU A 114 -1.95 -6.53 2.96
CA LEU A 114 -0.78 -7.40 2.81
C LEU A 114 -0.01 -7.10 1.52
N THR A 115 -0.72 -6.91 0.41
CA THR A 115 -0.08 -6.55 -0.86
C THR A 115 0.64 -5.22 -0.78
N ASN A 116 0.03 -4.20 -0.14
CA ASN A 116 0.67 -2.90 0.04
C ASN A 116 1.90 -2.97 0.97
N LEU A 117 1.88 -3.84 2.00
CA LEU A 117 3.09 -4.14 2.78
C LEU A 117 4.19 -4.75 1.91
N GLY A 118 3.84 -5.74 1.08
CA GLY A 118 4.77 -6.33 0.12
C GLY A 118 5.38 -5.27 -0.81
N CYS A 119 4.55 -4.40 -1.39
CA CYS A 119 5.02 -3.31 -2.24
C CYS A 119 5.96 -2.34 -1.50
N ALA A 120 5.64 -1.99 -0.23
CA ALA A 120 6.50 -1.12 0.56
C ALA A 120 7.90 -1.72 0.77
N PHE A 121 7.98 -3.02 1.11
CA PHE A 121 9.25 -3.71 1.27
C PHE A 121 10.00 -3.92 -0.05
N ASP A 122 9.28 -4.18 -1.15
CA ASP A 122 9.89 -4.29 -2.48
C ASP A 122 10.55 -2.98 -2.92
N HIS A 123 9.92 -1.84 -2.64
CA HIS A 123 10.46 -0.52 -3.00
C HIS A 123 11.79 -0.18 -2.31
N ILE A 124 12.08 -0.77 -1.16
CA ILE A 124 13.36 -0.59 -0.44
C ILE A 124 14.32 -1.77 -0.64
N GLY A 125 14.06 -2.64 -1.62
CA GLY A 125 14.92 -3.77 -1.96
C GLY A 125 14.85 -4.96 -1.00
N ARG A 126 13.92 -4.98 -0.03
CA ARG A 126 13.73 -6.13 0.89
C ARG A 126 12.87 -7.21 0.23
N PHE A 127 13.41 -7.79 -0.84
CA PHE A 127 12.72 -8.70 -1.73
C PHE A 127 12.07 -9.90 -1.01
N SER A 128 12.82 -10.58 -0.14
CA SER A 128 12.30 -11.79 0.55
C SER A 128 11.05 -11.48 1.37
N GLU A 129 11.07 -10.38 2.12
CA GLU A 129 9.92 -9.96 2.93
C GLU A 129 8.74 -9.51 2.07
N ALA A 130 9.01 -8.86 0.95
CA ALA A 130 7.97 -8.51 -0.01
C ALA A 130 7.25 -9.77 -0.53
N GLN A 131 8.02 -10.80 -0.93
CA GLN A 131 7.48 -12.07 -1.39
C GLN A 131 6.65 -12.78 -0.32
N ASP A 132 7.06 -12.71 0.95
CA ASP A 132 6.30 -13.27 2.07
C ASP A 132 4.94 -12.61 2.23
N TYR A 133 4.86 -11.28 2.11
CA TYR A 133 3.58 -10.57 2.18
C TYR A 133 2.68 -10.88 0.99
N PHE A 134 3.22 -10.94 -0.24
CA PHE A 134 2.43 -11.36 -1.41
C PHE A 134 1.92 -12.80 -1.25
N ASN A 135 2.74 -13.72 -0.74
CA ASN A 135 2.33 -15.08 -0.46
C ASN A 135 1.21 -15.15 0.57
N LYS A 136 1.28 -14.35 1.65
CA LYS A 136 0.19 -14.28 2.66
C LYS A 136 -1.11 -13.80 2.04
N ALA A 137 -1.08 -12.79 1.17
CA ALA A 137 -2.27 -12.34 0.45
C ALA A 137 -2.85 -13.44 -0.46
N LEU A 138 -1.99 -14.18 -1.16
CA LEU A 138 -2.38 -15.28 -2.06
C LEU A 138 -2.83 -16.55 -1.32
N LEU A 139 -2.43 -16.74 -0.06
CA LEU A 139 -3.00 -17.80 0.78
C LEU A 139 -4.47 -17.53 1.12
N ILE A 140 -4.85 -16.26 1.32
CA ILE A 140 -6.24 -15.86 1.57
C ILE A 140 -7.04 -15.91 0.26
N ASN A 141 -6.51 -15.29 -0.80
CA ASN A 141 -7.16 -15.28 -2.10
C ASN A 141 -6.14 -15.61 -3.21
N PRO A 142 -6.07 -16.89 -3.66
CA PRO A 142 -5.14 -17.33 -4.69
C PRO A 142 -5.30 -16.60 -6.04
N ASN A 143 -6.46 -16.00 -6.28
CA ASN A 143 -6.78 -15.26 -7.50
C ASN A 143 -6.67 -13.74 -7.33
N PHE A 144 -6.05 -13.25 -6.27
CA PHE A 144 -5.90 -11.82 -6.04
C PHE A 144 -4.89 -11.20 -7.01
N GLY A 145 -5.40 -10.66 -8.12
CA GLY A 145 -4.60 -10.14 -9.24
C GLY A 145 -3.54 -9.13 -8.85
N MET A 146 -3.85 -8.23 -7.89
CA MET A 146 -2.86 -7.27 -7.37
C MET A 146 -1.63 -7.96 -6.76
N ALA A 147 -1.83 -8.99 -5.92
CA ALA A 147 -0.72 -9.71 -5.30
C ALA A 147 0.07 -10.52 -6.33
N LEU A 148 -0.61 -11.18 -7.29
CA LEU A 148 0.03 -11.90 -8.39
C LEU A 148 0.89 -10.96 -9.23
N GLY A 149 0.36 -9.81 -9.65
CA GLY A 149 1.07 -8.83 -10.47
C GLY A 149 2.30 -8.26 -9.76
N ASN A 150 2.13 -7.81 -8.52
CA ASN A 150 3.26 -7.25 -7.74
C ASN A 150 4.32 -8.32 -7.41
N LYS A 151 3.89 -9.55 -7.08
CA LYS A 151 4.82 -10.68 -6.89
C LYS A 151 5.63 -10.96 -8.16
N GLY A 152 4.97 -11.03 -9.31
CA GLY A 152 5.64 -11.24 -10.60
C GLY A 152 6.59 -10.10 -10.95
N PHE A 153 6.19 -8.86 -10.71
CA PHE A 153 7.03 -7.69 -10.96
C PHE A 153 8.26 -7.65 -10.03
N GLY A 154 8.09 -7.95 -8.74
CA GLY A 154 9.20 -8.07 -7.80
C GLY A 154 10.20 -9.16 -8.21
N LEU A 155 9.72 -10.34 -8.63
CA LEU A 155 10.56 -11.42 -9.18
C LEU A 155 11.33 -10.98 -10.43
N TYR A 156 10.69 -10.24 -11.33
CA TYR A 156 11.33 -9.67 -12.52
C TYR A 156 12.45 -8.70 -12.16
N ARG A 157 12.20 -7.78 -11.21
CA ARG A 157 13.22 -6.84 -10.74
C ARG A 157 14.40 -7.57 -10.11
N TYR A 158 14.14 -8.52 -9.22
CA TYR A 158 15.19 -9.32 -8.56
C TYR A 158 16.01 -10.11 -9.58
N ALA A 159 15.38 -10.70 -10.58
CA ALA A 159 16.08 -11.43 -11.65
C ALA A 159 17.13 -10.57 -12.38
N ARG A 160 16.87 -9.27 -12.52
CA ARG A 160 17.82 -8.35 -13.18
C ARG A 160 19.07 -8.05 -12.36
N GLU A 161 19.01 -8.27 -11.04
CA GLU A 161 20.13 -8.06 -10.10
C GLU A 161 20.93 -9.35 -9.88
N VAL A 162 20.43 -10.51 -10.33
CA VAL A 162 21.10 -11.80 -10.18
C VAL A 162 22.14 -11.97 -11.26
N PHE A 163 23.41 -12.20 -10.87
CA PHE A 163 24.52 -12.39 -11.82
C PHE A 163 24.59 -13.80 -12.43
N ASP A 164 24.05 -14.80 -11.73
CA ASP A 164 24.03 -16.19 -12.22
C ASP A 164 22.89 -16.36 -13.24
N GLY A 165 23.27 -16.73 -14.47
CA GLY A 165 22.33 -16.85 -15.60
C GLY A 165 21.26 -17.94 -15.42
N VAL A 166 21.56 -19.01 -14.66
CA VAL A 166 20.58 -20.08 -14.38
C VAL A 166 19.52 -19.58 -13.42
N HIS A 167 19.93 -18.96 -12.31
CA HIS A 167 19.02 -18.40 -11.35
C HIS A 167 18.22 -17.25 -11.97
N GLN A 168 18.87 -16.37 -12.73
CA GLN A 168 18.19 -15.30 -13.49
C GLN A 168 17.07 -15.87 -14.35
N PHE A 169 17.35 -16.88 -15.16
CA PHE A 169 16.36 -17.54 -16.02
C PHE A 169 15.19 -18.11 -15.22
N ILE A 170 15.47 -18.80 -14.10
CA ILE A 170 14.44 -19.37 -13.21
C ILE A 170 13.53 -18.28 -12.69
N PHE A 171 14.07 -17.18 -12.14
CA PHE A 171 13.27 -16.07 -11.62
C PHE A 171 12.46 -15.38 -12.72
N LEU A 172 12.98 -15.25 -13.93
CA LEU A 172 12.22 -14.71 -15.06
C LEU A 172 11.04 -15.62 -15.46
N GLN A 173 11.19 -16.94 -15.41
CA GLN A 173 10.08 -17.87 -15.66
C GLN A 173 8.98 -17.74 -14.58
N TYR A 174 9.35 -17.65 -13.30
CA TYR A 174 8.38 -17.42 -12.22
C TYR A 174 7.71 -16.05 -12.34
N ALA A 175 8.46 -15.00 -12.66
CA ALA A 175 7.92 -13.68 -12.92
C ALA A 175 6.86 -13.71 -14.03
N ARG A 176 7.23 -14.29 -15.19
CA ARG A 176 6.33 -14.46 -16.34
C ARG A 176 5.04 -15.19 -15.96
N LYS A 177 5.16 -16.30 -15.23
CA LYS A 177 4.00 -17.09 -14.77
C LYS A 177 3.03 -16.22 -13.97
N HIS A 178 3.50 -15.55 -12.92
CA HIS A 178 2.64 -14.73 -12.06
C HIS A 178 2.05 -13.51 -12.77
N LEU A 179 2.79 -12.90 -13.70
CA LEU A 179 2.28 -11.77 -14.50
C LEU A 179 1.16 -12.23 -15.45
N LEU A 180 1.29 -13.39 -16.09
CA LEU A 180 0.22 -13.96 -16.92
C LEU A 180 -1.01 -14.30 -16.09
N GLU A 181 -0.84 -14.97 -14.94
CA GLU A 181 -1.92 -15.25 -14.01
C GLU A 181 -2.64 -13.97 -13.55
N ALA A 182 -1.91 -12.88 -13.30
CA ALA A 182 -2.50 -11.60 -12.95
C ALA A 182 -3.33 -10.99 -14.08
N CYS A 183 -2.86 -11.07 -15.32
CA CYS A 183 -3.60 -10.60 -16.51
C CYS A 183 -4.92 -11.36 -16.69
N ASP A 184 -4.91 -12.69 -16.51
CA ASP A 184 -6.10 -13.53 -16.65
C ASP A 184 -7.15 -13.25 -15.56
N LYS A 185 -6.73 -12.80 -14.37
CA LYS A 185 -7.61 -12.55 -13.20
C LYS A 185 -8.19 -11.14 -13.16
N LYS A 186 -8.01 -10.32 -14.20
CA LYS A 186 -8.38 -8.90 -14.23
C LYS A 186 -7.94 -8.17 -12.97
N MET A 187 -6.87 -7.40 -13.05
CA MET A 187 -6.29 -6.61 -11.93
C MET A 187 -7.23 -5.48 -11.45
N PHE A 188 -8.54 -5.74 -11.29
CA PHE A 188 -9.52 -4.72 -10.88
C PHE A 188 -10.47 -5.29 -9.83
#